data_39b3b8462642407bba302e733562ae90
#
_entry.id   39b3b8462642407bba302e733562ae90
#
_cell.length_a   1.000
_cell.length_b   1.000
_cell.length_c   1.000
_cell.angle_alpha   90.00
_cell.angle_beta   90.00
_cell.angle_gamma   90.00
#
_symmetry.space_group_name_H-M   'P 1'
#
loop_
_entity.id
_entity.type
_entity.pdbx_description
1 polymer ?
#
loop_
_entity_poly.entity_id
_entity_poly.type
_entity_poly.pdbx_seq_one_letter_code
_entity_poly.pdbx_strand_id
1 'polypeptide(L)'
;MNFSKSFRNTFLVILLSLIISACATKKTTTKIDGQMQSDVYTGTDTVKYLAEGVPDRVFFATNESILTTKSRDTLRKQANWLRENSSINVVVEGHADERGTREYNLALGERRANAAKDYLITYGVSADSISVISYG
;
A
#
# COMPACT_ATOMS: atom_id res chain seq x y z
N MET A 1 -57.18 -15.55 44.53
CA MET A 1 -57.14 -15.63 43.06
C MET A 1 -55.72 -15.17 42.59
N ASN A 2 -54.80 -16.12 42.32
CA ASN A 2 -53.40 -15.84 42.01
C ASN A 2 -53.15 -15.85 40.49
N PHE A 3 -53.87 -15.01 39.76
CA PHE A 3 -53.78 -14.97 38.30
C PHE A 3 -52.67 -14.04 37.77
N SER A 4 -52.08 -13.24 38.65
CA SER A 4 -51.15 -12.16 38.27
C SER A 4 -49.70 -12.61 38.13
N LYS A 5 -49.26 -13.68 38.81
CA LYS A 5 -47.88 -14.10 38.79
C LYS A 5 -47.48 -14.96 37.56
N SER A 6 -48.44 -15.75 37.05
CA SER A 6 -48.20 -16.59 35.87
C SER A 6 -48.13 -15.77 34.59
N PHE A 7 -48.96 -14.72 34.49
CA PHE A 7 -48.97 -13.83 33.31
C PHE A 7 -47.69 -12.98 33.20
N ARG A 8 -47.13 -12.61 34.36
CA ARG A 8 -45.91 -11.80 34.43
C ARG A 8 -44.68 -12.59 34.05
N ASN A 9 -44.65 -13.90 34.38
CA ASN A 9 -43.53 -14.76 34.01
C ASN A 9 -43.55 -15.16 32.54
N THR A 10 -44.73 -15.42 31.95
CA THR A 10 -44.83 -15.70 30.50
C THR A 10 -44.50 -14.48 29.64
N PHE A 11 -44.88 -13.26 30.11
CA PHE A 11 -44.53 -12.03 29.40
C PHE A 11 -43.03 -11.74 29.47
N LEU A 12 -42.39 -12.06 30.60
CA LEU A 12 -40.95 -11.86 30.78
C LEU A 12 -40.11 -12.85 29.92
N VAL A 13 -40.60 -14.09 29.76
CA VAL A 13 -39.97 -15.09 28.91
C VAL A 13 -40.12 -14.73 27.43
N ILE A 14 -41.23 -14.19 27.00
CA ILE A 14 -41.47 -13.73 25.63
C ILE A 14 -40.63 -12.48 25.33
N LEU A 15 -40.47 -11.57 26.31
CA LEU A 15 -39.64 -10.39 26.13
C LEU A 15 -38.14 -10.73 26.06
N LEU A 16 -37.71 -11.77 26.78
CA LEU A 16 -36.32 -12.22 26.78
C LEU A 16 -35.94 -13.00 25.50
N SER A 17 -36.92 -13.61 24.82
CA SER A 17 -36.71 -14.31 23.56
C SER A 17 -36.59 -13.40 22.33
N LEU A 18 -37.00 -12.12 22.44
CA LEU A 18 -36.91 -11.15 21.35
C LEU A 18 -35.54 -10.41 21.24
N ILE A 19 -34.63 -10.62 22.22
CA ILE A 19 -33.36 -9.91 22.26
C ILE A 19 -32.21 -10.74 21.64
N ILE A 20 -32.46 -11.96 21.17
CA ILE A 20 -31.42 -12.81 20.53
C ILE A 20 -31.55 -12.78 19.00
N SER A 21 -32.09 -11.69 18.45
CA SER A 21 -31.82 -11.35 17.06
C SER A 21 -30.61 -10.41 17.01
N ALA A 22 -29.51 -10.86 17.60
CA ALA A 22 -28.23 -10.25 17.37
C ALA A 22 -27.92 -10.43 15.88
N CYS A 23 -27.96 -9.33 15.15
CA CYS A 23 -27.34 -9.20 13.85
C CYS A 23 -25.94 -9.82 13.92
N ALA A 24 -25.82 -11.05 13.47
CA ALA A 24 -24.57 -11.54 12.94
C ALA A 24 -24.28 -10.66 11.72
N THR A 25 -23.62 -9.53 11.97
CA THR A 25 -22.91 -8.80 10.92
C THR A 25 -21.90 -9.80 10.40
N LYS A 26 -22.28 -10.55 9.36
CA LYS A 26 -21.32 -11.21 8.51
C LYS A 26 -20.34 -10.11 8.15
N LYS A 27 -19.15 -10.14 8.78
CA LYS A 27 -17.97 -9.56 8.16
C LYS A 27 -17.89 -10.24 6.80
N THR A 28 -18.46 -9.60 5.81
CA THR A 28 -18.08 -9.82 4.43
C THR A 28 -16.63 -9.33 4.40
N THR A 29 -15.73 -10.23 4.75
CA THR A 29 -14.38 -10.15 4.25
C THR A 29 -14.58 -10.28 2.75
N THR A 30 -14.79 -9.17 2.08
CA THR A 30 -14.54 -9.06 0.68
C THR A 30 -13.05 -9.41 0.59
N LYS A 31 -12.75 -10.67 0.33
CA LYS A 31 -11.53 -11.03 -0.33
C LYS A 31 -11.60 -10.23 -1.63
N ILE A 32 -10.98 -9.07 -1.61
CA ILE A 32 -10.49 -8.44 -2.83
C ILE A 32 -9.41 -9.43 -3.24
N ASP A 33 -9.89 -10.43 -3.95
CA ASP A 33 -9.04 -11.43 -4.58
C ASP A 33 -8.10 -10.63 -5.48
N GLY A 34 -6.83 -10.79 -5.23
CA GLY A 34 -5.74 -10.00 -5.77
C GLY A 34 -5.53 -10.12 -7.28
N GLN A 35 -6.57 -9.87 -8.07
CA GLN A 35 -6.45 -9.81 -9.53
C GLN A 35 -5.98 -8.46 -10.07
N MET A 36 -5.73 -7.47 -9.20
CA MET A 36 -5.02 -6.25 -9.63
C MET A 36 -3.50 -6.36 -9.61
N GLN A 37 -2.97 -7.55 -9.36
CA GLN A 37 -1.52 -7.76 -9.22
C GLN A 37 -0.86 -8.37 -10.46
N SER A 38 -1.63 -8.67 -11.51
CA SER A 38 -1.10 -9.31 -12.73
C SER A 38 -0.29 -8.38 -13.63
N ASP A 39 -0.40 -7.05 -13.43
CA ASP A 39 0.24 -6.06 -14.30
C ASP A 39 1.45 -5.36 -13.64
N VAL A 40 1.82 -5.76 -12.43
CA VAL A 40 3.01 -5.24 -11.77
C VAL A 40 4.22 -6.07 -12.20
N TYR A 41 5.12 -5.47 -12.95
CA TYR A 41 6.41 -6.08 -13.25
C TYR A 41 7.19 -6.28 -11.95
N THR A 42 7.37 -7.52 -11.55
CA THR A 42 8.12 -7.87 -10.33
C THR A 42 9.59 -8.15 -10.60
N GLY A 43 10.03 -8.04 -11.88
CA GLY A 43 11.38 -8.29 -12.32
C GLY A 43 11.90 -9.69 -11.93
N THR A 44 12.62 -10.33 -12.79
CA THR A 44 13.42 -11.53 -12.46
C THR A 44 14.76 -11.16 -11.85
N ASP A 45 15.10 -9.85 -11.86
CA ASP A 45 16.34 -9.36 -11.31
C ASP A 45 16.38 -9.50 -9.80
N THR A 46 17.47 -9.98 -9.31
CA THR A 46 17.69 -10.11 -7.86
C THR A 46 17.54 -8.75 -7.20
N VAL A 47 16.55 -8.61 -6.35
CA VAL A 47 16.36 -7.39 -5.57
C VAL A 47 17.61 -7.17 -4.74
N LYS A 48 18.31 -6.08 -4.97
CA LYS A 48 19.41 -5.63 -4.13
C LYS A 48 18.82 -4.92 -2.90
N TYR A 49 19.60 -4.84 -1.85
CA TYR A 49 19.19 -4.17 -0.63
C TYR A 49 20.05 -2.94 -0.41
N LEU A 50 19.39 -1.83 -0.04
CA LEU A 50 20.05 -0.62 0.44
C LEU A 50 20.70 -0.88 1.81
N ALA A 51 20.00 -1.66 2.65
CA ALA A 51 20.44 -2.19 3.91
C ALA A 51 19.71 -3.51 4.19
N GLU A 52 20.02 -4.22 5.24
CA GLU A 52 19.33 -5.46 5.62
C GLU A 52 17.82 -5.20 5.77
N GLY A 53 17.00 -5.93 5.02
CA GLY A 53 15.55 -5.80 5.00
C GLY A 53 14.99 -4.53 4.33
N VAL A 54 15.84 -3.71 3.68
CA VAL A 54 15.46 -2.50 2.95
C VAL A 54 15.77 -2.69 1.47
N PRO A 55 14.79 -3.11 0.64
CA PRO A 55 14.99 -3.25 -0.80
C PRO A 55 15.40 -1.93 -1.46
N ASP A 56 16.26 -1.99 -2.49
CA ASP A 56 16.76 -0.83 -3.22
C ASP A 56 15.78 -0.29 -4.27
N ARG A 57 14.72 -1.00 -4.61
CA ARG A 57 13.82 -0.67 -5.72
C ARG A 57 12.35 -0.88 -5.40
N VAL A 58 11.51 -0.19 -6.16
CA VAL A 58 10.05 -0.32 -6.16
C VAL A 58 9.52 -0.54 -7.57
N PHE A 59 8.35 -1.13 -7.68
CA PHE A 59 7.74 -1.48 -8.95
C PHE A 59 6.40 -0.78 -9.15
N PHE A 60 6.07 -0.54 -10.41
CA PHE A 60 4.83 0.08 -10.86
C PHE A 60 4.07 -0.86 -11.79
N ALA A 61 2.76 -0.68 -11.87
CA ALA A 61 1.95 -1.35 -12.87
C ALA A 61 2.31 -0.87 -14.30
N THR A 62 1.91 -1.65 -15.29
CA THR A 62 2.17 -1.31 -16.70
C THR A 62 1.60 0.05 -17.04
N ASN A 63 2.40 0.90 -17.66
CA ASN A 63 2.08 2.29 -18.03
C ASN A 63 1.68 3.22 -16.88
N GLU A 64 1.92 2.81 -15.63
CA GLU A 64 1.54 3.60 -14.47
C GLU A 64 2.75 4.19 -13.75
N SER A 65 2.52 5.33 -13.10
CA SER A 65 3.43 5.99 -12.16
C SER A 65 2.83 6.11 -10.75
N ILE A 66 1.68 5.47 -10.50
CA ILE A 66 1.02 5.44 -9.20
C ILE A 66 1.69 4.38 -8.34
N LEU A 67 2.07 4.76 -7.13
CA LEU A 67 2.69 3.85 -6.17
C LEU A 67 1.69 2.81 -5.65
N THR A 68 2.02 1.54 -5.80
CA THR A 68 1.26 0.43 -5.19
C THR A 68 1.43 0.40 -3.68
N THR A 69 0.57 -0.33 -2.96
CA THR A 69 0.73 -0.52 -1.51
C THR A 69 2.09 -1.11 -1.16
N LYS A 70 2.53 -2.13 -1.90
CA LYS A 70 3.84 -2.76 -1.72
C LYS A 70 5.00 -1.77 -1.94
N SER A 71 4.91 -0.94 -2.98
CA SER A 71 5.91 0.09 -3.26
C SER A 71 5.98 1.14 -2.15
N ARG A 72 4.81 1.57 -1.63
CA ARG A 72 4.75 2.48 -0.48
C ARG A 72 5.35 1.89 0.78
N ASP A 73 5.13 0.59 1.05
CA ASP A 73 5.73 -0.10 2.20
C ASP A 73 7.25 -0.16 2.10
N THR A 74 7.78 -0.41 0.91
CA THR A 74 9.22 -0.39 0.64
C THR A 74 9.79 1.02 0.81
N LEU A 75 9.15 2.04 0.21
CA LEU A 75 9.60 3.43 0.32
C LEU A 75 9.57 3.94 1.77
N ARG A 76 8.63 3.49 2.61
CA ARG A 76 8.64 3.82 4.04
C ARG A 76 9.88 3.27 4.76
N LYS A 77 10.29 2.05 4.44
CA LYS A 77 11.51 1.45 5.00
C LYS A 77 12.74 2.22 4.52
N GLN A 78 12.79 2.56 3.23
CA GLN A 78 13.86 3.38 2.66
C GLN A 78 13.91 4.77 3.30
N ALA A 79 12.76 5.43 3.49
CA ALA A 79 12.70 6.74 4.13
C ALA A 79 13.21 6.71 5.58
N ASN A 80 12.84 5.70 6.35
CA ASN A 80 13.33 5.53 7.72
C ASN A 80 14.86 5.38 7.73
N TRP A 81 15.39 4.51 6.88
CA TRP A 81 16.83 4.29 6.79
C TRP A 81 17.57 5.56 6.34
N LEU A 82 17.05 6.29 5.34
CA LEU A 82 17.66 7.54 4.84
C LEU A 82 17.64 8.64 5.90
N ARG A 83 16.61 8.73 6.72
CA ARG A 83 16.56 9.69 7.84
C ARG A 83 17.61 9.40 8.91
N GLU A 84 17.86 8.12 9.18
CA GLU A 84 18.93 7.69 10.09
C GLU A 84 20.32 7.91 9.50
N ASN A 85 20.43 7.97 8.16
CA ASN A 85 21.66 8.18 7.40
C ASN A 85 21.61 9.49 6.60
N SER A 86 21.26 10.60 7.23
CA SER A 86 20.94 11.87 6.58
C SER A 86 22.11 12.54 5.83
N SER A 87 23.33 12.07 5.98
CA SER A 87 24.50 12.54 5.24
C SER A 87 24.59 11.95 3.83
N ILE A 88 23.75 10.96 3.49
CA ILE A 88 23.77 10.29 2.20
C ILE A 88 22.90 11.06 1.20
N ASN A 89 23.48 11.34 0.03
CA ASN A 89 22.71 11.81 -1.13
C ASN A 89 22.32 10.61 -1.99
N VAL A 90 21.07 10.61 -2.45
CA VAL A 90 20.51 9.53 -3.26
C VAL A 90 20.13 10.02 -4.65
N VAL A 91 20.29 9.15 -5.63
CA VAL A 91 19.74 9.32 -6.97
C VAL A 91 18.59 8.33 -7.12
N VAL A 92 17.40 8.84 -7.40
CA VAL A 92 16.22 8.02 -7.72
C VAL A 92 16.16 7.86 -9.23
N GLU A 93 16.39 6.63 -9.67
CA GLU A 93 16.37 6.28 -11.09
C GLU A 93 14.98 5.79 -11.52
N GLY A 94 14.46 6.37 -12.59
CA GLY A 94 13.20 5.98 -13.21
C GLY A 94 13.43 5.12 -14.45
N HIS A 95 12.73 3.99 -14.49
CA HIS A 95 12.83 3.03 -15.59
C HIS A 95 11.44 2.64 -16.10
N ALA A 96 11.38 2.33 -17.40
CA ALA A 96 10.25 1.73 -18.09
C ALA A 96 10.71 0.46 -18.79
N ASP A 97 9.77 -0.30 -19.34
CA ASP A 97 10.10 -1.43 -20.22
C ASP A 97 10.35 -0.94 -21.65
N GLU A 98 10.80 -1.84 -22.52
CA GLU A 98 11.14 -1.55 -23.92
C GLU A 98 9.93 -1.24 -24.82
N ARG A 99 8.71 -1.38 -24.32
CA ARG A 99 7.48 -1.11 -25.08
C ARG A 99 7.22 0.39 -25.18
N GLY A 100 6.86 0.85 -26.37
CA GLY A 100 6.58 2.25 -26.63
C GLY A 100 7.76 3.01 -27.25
N THR A 101 7.61 4.33 -27.34
CA THR A 101 8.69 5.19 -27.84
C THR A 101 9.68 5.55 -26.73
N ARG A 102 10.89 5.88 -27.12
CA ARG A 102 11.91 6.33 -26.19
C ARG A 102 11.47 7.56 -25.40
N GLU A 103 10.87 8.52 -26.06
CA GLU A 103 10.41 9.77 -25.46
C GLU A 103 9.31 9.49 -24.44
N TYR A 104 8.37 8.60 -24.77
CA TYR A 104 7.32 8.19 -23.86
C TYR A 104 7.89 7.50 -22.61
N ASN A 105 8.85 6.59 -22.80
CA ASN A 105 9.45 5.84 -21.70
C ASN A 105 10.32 6.73 -20.81
N LEU A 106 11.06 7.69 -21.38
CA LEU A 106 11.77 8.70 -20.60
C LEU A 106 10.81 9.51 -19.72
N ALA A 107 9.70 9.96 -20.28
CA ALA A 107 8.69 10.70 -19.52
C ALA A 107 7.99 9.82 -18.47
N LEU A 108 7.75 8.52 -18.74
CA LEU A 108 7.19 7.59 -17.78
C LEU A 108 8.16 7.31 -16.63
N GLY A 109 9.43 7.07 -16.95
CA GLY A 109 10.48 6.88 -15.95
C GLY A 109 10.63 8.11 -15.04
N GLU A 110 10.61 9.32 -15.61
CA GLU A 110 10.66 10.56 -14.84
C GLU A 110 9.47 10.69 -13.87
N ARG A 111 8.23 10.43 -14.34
CA ARG A 111 7.06 10.45 -13.47
C ARG A 111 7.14 9.43 -12.33
N ARG A 112 7.66 8.21 -12.60
CA ARG A 112 7.88 7.17 -11.59
C ARG A 112 8.89 7.58 -10.53
N ALA A 113 10.03 8.12 -10.97
CA ALA A 113 11.08 8.59 -10.07
C ALA A 113 10.60 9.77 -9.21
N ASN A 114 9.86 10.73 -9.80
CA ASN A 114 9.28 11.82 -9.04
C ASN A 114 8.24 11.33 -8.02
N ALA A 115 7.38 10.37 -8.37
CA ALA A 115 6.42 9.79 -7.42
C ALA A 115 7.12 9.13 -6.22
N ALA A 116 8.24 8.44 -6.44
CA ALA A 116 9.05 7.88 -5.36
C ALA A 116 9.72 8.98 -4.51
N LYS A 117 10.34 9.98 -5.16
CA LYS A 117 10.94 11.15 -4.47
C LYS A 117 9.94 11.87 -3.58
N ASP A 118 8.76 12.21 -4.11
CA ASP A 118 7.73 12.93 -3.38
C ASP A 118 7.26 12.14 -2.16
N TYR A 119 7.16 10.82 -2.31
CA TYR A 119 6.82 9.94 -1.20
C TYR A 119 7.90 9.93 -0.11
N LEU A 120 9.18 9.84 -0.48
CA LEU A 120 10.31 9.91 0.47
C LEU A 120 10.32 11.25 1.23
N ILE A 121 10.09 12.36 0.53
CA ILE A 121 10.00 13.70 1.14
C ILE A 121 8.83 13.77 2.12
N THR A 122 7.66 13.24 1.77
CA THR A 122 6.49 13.17 2.66
C THR A 122 6.80 12.41 3.96
N TYR A 123 7.73 11.46 3.92
CA TYR A 123 8.21 10.71 5.08
C TYR A 123 9.48 11.30 5.73
N GLY A 124 9.79 12.56 5.42
CA GLY A 124 10.80 13.36 6.13
C GLY A 124 12.23 13.22 5.63
N VAL A 125 12.44 12.67 4.43
CA VAL A 125 13.76 12.74 3.77
C VAL A 125 13.94 14.13 3.18
N SER A 126 15.14 14.72 3.32
CA SER A 126 15.43 16.06 2.78
C SER A 126 15.32 16.07 1.25
N ALA A 127 14.60 17.04 0.70
CA ALA A 127 14.50 17.24 -0.73
C ALA A 127 15.86 17.51 -1.40
N ASP A 128 16.76 18.18 -0.69
CA ASP A 128 18.08 18.57 -1.18
C ASP A 128 19.02 17.35 -1.29
N SER A 129 18.72 16.27 -0.57
CA SER A 129 19.52 15.02 -0.67
C SER A 129 19.04 14.08 -1.77
N ILE A 130 17.94 14.42 -2.50
CA ILE A 130 17.35 13.53 -3.50
C ILE A 130 17.41 14.17 -4.89
N SER A 131 18.14 13.57 -5.80
CA SER A 131 18.10 13.86 -7.24
C SER A 131 17.32 12.79 -8.00
N VAL A 132 16.83 13.16 -9.20
CA VAL A 132 16.04 12.27 -10.06
C VAL A 132 16.69 12.19 -11.42
N ILE A 133 16.74 10.98 -12.00
CA ILE A 133 17.13 10.74 -13.38
C ILE A 133 16.22 9.69 -14.00
N SER A 134 15.88 9.83 -15.27
CA SER A 134 15.15 8.82 -16.05
C SER A 134 16.04 8.22 -17.13
N TYR A 135 15.98 6.91 -17.23
CA TYR A 135 16.63 6.14 -18.30
C TYR A 135 15.62 5.61 -19.34
N GLY A 136 14.34 5.77 -19.09
CA GLY A 136 13.27 5.27 -19.95
C GLY A 136 13.04 3.79 -19.88
#